data_80b8a89dfa17be7fd0131bb4756915f4
#
_entry.id   80b8a89dfa17be7fd0131bb4756915f4
#
_cell.length_a   1.000
_cell.length_b   1.000
_cell.length_c   1.000
_cell.angle_alpha   90.00
_cell.angle_beta   90.00
_cell.angle_gamma   90.00
#
_symmetry.space_group_name_H-M   'P 1'
#
loop_
_entity.id
_entity.type
_entity.pdbx_description
1 polymer ?
#
loop_
_entity_poly.entity_id
_entity_poly.type
_entity_poly.pdbx_seq_one_letter_code
_entity_poly.pdbx_strand_id
1 'polypeptide(L)'
;MKKISFFYFIKFIVIIFLTYNIFAISVLHIPSLNIKNFLWKWTPYSYKQSIYFPNNLSNLSLLNKDNRLLIISFLNKSIYKDNFDIDFWNYKQILESIDRDNIKELEKSFYNAFILSKNNQKINLQLRNYFIKNYSKFSNEYKNKILK
;
A
#
# COMPACT_ATOMS: atom_id res chain seq x y z
N MET A 1 -35.30 15.57 -32.31
CA MET A 1 -33.83 15.62 -32.39
C MET A 1 -33.09 15.46 -31.04
N LYS A 2 -33.60 15.88 -29.88
CA LYS A 2 -32.88 15.77 -28.57
C LYS A 2 -32.60 14.36 -28.06
N LYS A 3 -33.44 13.34 -28.37
CA LYS A 3 -33.25 11.96 -27.88
C LYS A 3 -32.03 11.23 -28.48
N ILE A 4 -31.73 11.50 -29.76
CA ILE A 4 -30.60 10.85 -30.47
C ILE A 4 -29.25 11.36 -29.88
N SER A 5 -29.15 12.64 -29.58
CA SER A 5 -27.98 13.24 -29.00
C SER A 5 -27.64 12.64 -27.61
N PHE A 6 -28.68 12.42 -26.79
CA PHE A 6 -28.50 11.82 -25.43
C PHE A 6 -28.02 10.37 -25.51
N PHE A 7 -28.50 9.59 -26.46
CA PHE A 7 -28.05 8.20 -26.63
C PHE A 7 -26.57 8.11 -27.06
N TYR A 8 -26.10 8.99 -27.95
CA TYR A 8 -24.70 9.05 -28.36
C TYR A 8 -23.82 9.52 -27.19
N PHE A 9 -24.29 10.43 -26.35
CA PHE A 9 -23.58 10.88 -25.16
C PHE A 9 -23.38 9.75 -24.16
N ILE A 10 -24.41 8.94 -23.88
CA ILE A 10 -24.29 7.75 -23.02
C ILE A 10 -23.30 6.73 -23.61
N LYS A 11 -23.38 6.43 -24.89
CA LYS A 11 -22.40 5.53 -25.54
C LYS A 11 -20.98 6.04 -25.39
N PHE A 12 -20.75 7.32 -25.54
CA PHE A 12 -19.44 7.92 -25.39
C PHE A 12 -18.89 7.76 -23.96
N ILE A 13 -19.72 8.00 -22.95
CA ILE A 13 -19.33 7.77 -21.53
C ILE A 13 -18.99 6.31 -21.28
N VAL A 14 -19.80 5.37 -21.78
CA VAL A 14 -19.54 3.93 -21.62
C VAL A 14 -18.22 3.53 -22.29
N ILE A 15 -17.92 4.05 -23.47
CA ILE A 15 -16.65 3.78 -24.16
C ILE A 15 -15.48 4.31 -23.34
N ILE A 16 -15.54 5.54 -22.82
CA ILE A 16 -14.50 6.11 -21.98
C ILE A 16 -14.28 5.25 -20.72
N PHE A 17 -15.37 4.83 -20.08
CA PHE A 17 -15.28 3.97 -18.89
C PHE A 17 -14.65 2.62 -19.19
N LEU A 18 -15.01 1.98 -20.31
CA LEU A 18 -14.43 0.70 -20.73
C LEU A 18 -12.94 0.84 -21.07
N THR A 19 -12.56 1.86 -21.84
CA THR A 19 -11.15 2.11 -22.20
C THR A 19 -10.32 2.41 -20.98
N TYR A 20 -10.84 3.16 -20.00
CA TYR A 20 -10.17 3.42 -18.74
C TYR A 20 -9.95 2.14 -17.91
N ASN A 21 -10.95 1.23 -17.84
CA ASN A 21 -10.79 -0.05 -17.15
C ASN A 21 -9.79 -0.98 -17.85
N ILE A 22 -9.80 -1.05 -19.18
CA ILE A 22 -8.80 -1.80 -19.95
C ILE A 22 -7.40 -1.26 -19.70
N PHE A 23 -7.22 0.05 -19.70
CA PHE A 23 -5.96 0.69 -19.35
C PHE A 23 -5.50 0.32 -17.92
N ALA A 24 -6.39 0.41 -16.93
CA ALA A 24 -6.10 0.06 -15.56
C ALA A 24 -5.64 -1.40 -15.41
N ILE A 25 -6.33 -2.34 -16.07
CA ILE A 25 -5.94 -3.76 -16.10
C ILE A 25 -4.58 -3.95 -16.78
N SER A 26 -4.33 -3.26 -17.90
CA SER A 26 -3.08 -3.35 -18.64
C SER A 26 -1.88 -2.91 -17.79
N VAL A 27 -2.05 -1.88 -16.95
CA VAL A 27 -1.00 -1.41 -16.02
C VAL A 27 -0.61 -2.50 -15.03
N LEU A 28 -1.52 -3.41 -14.64
CA LEU A 28 -1.22 -4.54 -13.75
C LEU A 28 -0.17 -5.47 -14.34
N HIS A 29 -0.17 -5.68 -15.65
CA HIS A 29 0.70 -6.62 -16.35
C HIS A 29 2.06 -6.03 -16.77
N ILE A 30 2.29 -4.73 -16.52
CA ILE A 30 3.60 -4.11 -16.82
C ILE A 30 4.66 -4.66 -15.86
N PRO A 31 5.75 -5.26 -16.34
CA PRO A 31 6.78 -5.83 -15.47
C PRO A 31 7.64 -4.77 -14.76
N SER A 32 7.79 -3.59 -15.36
CA SER A 32 8.63 -2.51 -14.84
C SER A 32 7.95 -1.76 -13.69
N LEU A 33 8.54 -1.82 -12.47
CA LEU A 33 8.07 -1.11 -11.29
C LEU A 33 8.08 0.42 -11.49
N ASN A 34 9.06 0.96 -12.23
CA ASN A 34 9.16 2.39 -12.51
C ASN A 34 7.97 2.89 -13.33
N ILE A 35 7.63 2.16 -14.40
CA ILE A 35 6.49 2.50 -15.27
C ILE A 35 5.19 2.35 -14.50
N LYS A 36 5.03 1.28 -13.72
CA LYS A 36 3.87 1.11 -12.84
C LYS A 36 3.72 2.28 -11.89
N ASN A 37 4.79 2.70 -11.22
CA ASN A 37 4.77 3.82 -10.28
C ASN A 37 4.37 5.15 -10.97
N PHE A 38 4.81 5.38 -12.20
CA PHE A 38 4.40 6.54 -13.00
C PHE A 38 2.92 6.50 -13.36
N LEU A 39 2.42 5.37 -13.87
CA LEU A 39 1.03 5.21 -14.33
C LEU A 39 0.03 5.07 -13.18
N TRP A 40 0.53 4.80 -11.98
CA TRP A 40 -0.26 4.55 -10.79
C TRP A 40 -1.26 5.65 -10.42
N LYS A 41 -0.90 6.90 -10.61
CA LYS A 41 -1.79 8.03 -10.33
C LYS A 41 -3.09 7.99 -11.14
N TRP A 42 -3.08 7.30 -12.28
CA TRP A 42 -4.18 7.20 -13.23
C TRP A 42 -5.03 5.94 -13.06
N THR A 43 -4.62 4.99 -12.19
CA THR A 43 -5.37 3.76 -11.99
C THR A 43 -6.43 3.91 -10.90
N PRO A 44 -7.62 3.29 -11.05
CA PRO A 44 -8.62 3.24 -10.00
C PRO A 44 -8.10 2.54 -8.74
N TYR A 45 -8.57 2.99 -7.57
CA TYR A 45 -8.13 2.44 -6.28
C TYR A 45 -8.33 0.93 -6.15
N SER A 46 -9.45 0.40 -6.67
CA SER A 46 -9.80 -1.02 -6.61
C SER A 46 -8.78 -1.96 -7.27
N TYR A 47 -8.04 -1.47 -8.26
CA TYR A 47 -6.98 -2.25 -8.92
C TYR A 47 -5.63 -2.15 -8.20
N LYS A 48 -5.52 -1.30 -7.21
CA LYS A 48 -4.24 -0.93 -6.58
C LYS A 48 -3.71 -2.01 -5.65
N GLN A 49 -4.59 -2.73 -4.96
CA GLN A 49 -4.19 -3.76 -4.01
C GLN A 49 -3.50 -4.96 -4.68
N SER A 50 -3.89 -5.30 -5.90
CA SER A 50 -3.35 -6.47 -6.62
C SER A 50 -1.96 -6.27 -7.24
N ILE A 51 -1.49 -5.01 -7.35
CA ILE A 51 -0.29 -4.68 -8.14
C ILE A 51 1.02 -4.92 -7.39
N TYR A 52 1.04 -4.67 -6.08
CA TYR A 52 2.30 -4.53 -5.34
C TYR A 52 2.48 -5.50 -4.19
N PHE A 53 1.42 -6.24 -3.82
CA PHE A 53 1.53 -7.15 -2.72
C PHE A 53 1.89 -8.56 -3.25
N PRO A 54 3.15 -8.97 -3.14
CA PRO A 54 3.47 -10.36 -3.36
C PRO A 54 2.65 -11.16 -2.35
N ASN A 55 1.96 -12.19 -2.84
CA ASN A 55 1.14 -13.09 -2.02
C ASN A 55 1.94 -13.75 -0.88
N ASN A 56 3.24 -13.53 -0.87
CA ASN A 56 4.15 -14.08 0.13
C ASN A 56 5.09 -12.97 0.65
N LEU A 57 4.91 -12.58 1.92
CA LEU A 57 5.74 -11.59 2.62
C LEU A 57 7.24 -11.96 2.66
N SER A 58 7.58 -13.25 2.56
CA SER A 58 8.97 -13.72 2.50
C SER A 58 9.73 -13.19 1.28
N ASN A 59 9.03 -12.86 0.19
CA ASN A 59 9.66 -12.36 -1.03
C ASN A 59 10.07 -10.88 -0.91
N LEU A 60 9.56 -10.14 0.08
CA LEU A 60 9.95 -8.74 0.28
C LEU A 60 11.40 -8.57 0.72
N SER A 61 11.93 -9.53 1.50
CA SER A 61 13.33 -9.51 1.94
C SER A 61 14.32 -9.78 0.80
N LEU A 62 13.87 -10.42 -0.29
CA LEU A 62 14.69 -10.72 -1.46
C LEU A 62 14.78 -9.53 -2.44
N LEU A 63 13.96 -8.48 -2.24
CA LEU A 63 14.02 -7.30 -3.09
C LEU A 63 15.32 -6.52 -2.82
N ASN A 64 15.93 -6.01 -3.88
CA ASN A 64 17.04 -5.06 -3.73
C ASN A 64 16.56 -3.75 -3.09
N LYS A 65 17.50 -2.94 -2.57
CA LYS A 65 17.20 -1.69 -1.84
C LYS A 65 16.37 -0.72 -2.69
N ASP A 66 16.71 -0.56 -3.96
CA ASP A 66 16.02 0.39 -4.85
C ASP A 66 14.56 0.00 -5.07
N ASN A 67 14.30 -1.27 -5.28
CA ASN A 67 12.92 -1.77 -5.42
C ASN A 67 12.12 -1.59 -4.13
N ARG A 68 12.72 -1.80 -2.94
CA ARG A 68 12.06 -1.54 -1.66
C ARG A 68 11.71 -0.06 -1.51
N LEU A 69 12.64 0.86 -1.83
CA LEU A 69 12.38 2.30 -1.78
C LEU A 69 11.27 2.73 -2.74
N LEU A 70 11.21 2.15 -3.93
CA LEU A 70 10.12 2.39 -4.88
C LEU A 70 8.78 1.95 -4.31
N ILE A 71 8.72 0.78 -3.68
CA ILE A 71 7.49 0.27 -3.05
C ILE A 71 7.09 1.15 -1.86
N ILE A 72 8.04 1.57 -1.02
CA ILE A 72 7.77 2.49 0.09
C ILE A 72 7.23 3.83 -0.43
N SER A 73 7.82 4.40 -1.47
CA SER A 73 7.31 5.62 -2.10
C SER A 73 5.87 5.46 -2.59
N PHE A 74 5.57 4.32 -3.18
CA PHE A 74 4.23 3.97 -3.60
C PHE A 74 3.26 3.84 -2.41
N LEU A 75 3.64 3.11 -1.36
CA LEU A 75 2.83 2.97 -0.15
C LEU A 75 2.54 4.32 0.50
N ASN A 76 3.51 5.23 0.55
CA ASN A 76 3.32 6.59 1.05
C ASN A 76 2.22 7.35 0.25
N LYS A 77 2.21 7.22 -1.08
CA LYS A 77 1.16 7.83 -1.92
C LYS A 77 -0.21 7.17 -1.70
N SER A 78 -0.24 5.87 -1.48
CA SER A 78 -1.46 5.12 -1.21
C SER A 78 -2.03 5.47 0.17
N ILE A 79 -1.20 5.51 1.19
CA ILE A 79 -1.54 5.93 2.55
C ILE A 79 -2.05 7.37 2.58
N TYR A 80 -1.48 8.27 1.78
CA TYR A 80 -1.99 9.65 1.67
C TYR A 80 -3.44 9.69 1.18
N LYS A 81 -3.84 8.75 0.32
CA LYS A 81 -5.21 8.66 -0.20
C LYS A 81 -6.16 7.89 0.73
N ASP A 82 -5.64 6.87 1.40
CA ASP A 82 -6.38 6.05 2.36
C ASP A 82 -5.46 5.67 3.53
N ASN A 83 -5.50 6.49 4.57
CA ASN A 83 -4.69 6.29 5.77
C ASN A 83 -5.28 5.24 6.73
N PHE A 84 -6.47 4.72 6.44
CA PHE A 84 -7.14 3.68 7.22
C PHE A 84 -6.90 2.26 6.69
N ASP A 85 -6.22 2.12 5.54
CA ASP A 85 -5.88 0.80 5.01
C ASP A 85 -4.73 0.19 5.82
N ILE A 86 -5.08 -0.83 6.61
CA ILE A 86 -4.14 -1.55 7.48
C ILE A 86 -3.05 -2.25 6.68
N ASP A 87 -3.37 -2.78 5.50
CA ASP A 87 -2.42 -3.54 4.71
C ASP A 87 -1.29 -2.64 4.21
N PHE A 88 -1.58 -1.41 3.81
CA PHE A 88 -0.56 -0.45 3.41
C PHE A 88 0.41 -0.11 4.55
N TRP A 89 -0.09 0.13 5.75
CA TRP A 89 0.74 0.41 6.91
C TRP A 89 1.57 -0.82 7.34
N ASN A 90 0.96 -2.00 7.31
CA ASN A 90 1.64 -3.24 7.65
C ASN A 90 2.77 -3.57 6.65
N TYR A 91 2.53 -3.43 5.36
CA TYR A 91 3.56 -3.62 4.34
C TYR A 91 4.68 -2.60 4.45
N LYS A 92 4.34 -1.33 4.67
CA LYS A 92 5.33 -0.27 4.88
C LYS A 92 6.22 -0.58 6.07
N GLN A 93 5.63 -0.96 7.21
CA GLN A 93 6.36 -1.34 8.43
C GLN A 93 7.33 -2.52 8.17
N ILE A 94 6.90 -3.54 7.42
CA ILE A 94 7.76 -4.68 7.11
C ILE A 94 8.97 -4.25 6.26
N LEU A 95 8.76 -3.45 5.22
CA LEU A 95 9.83 -2.95 4.36
C LEU A 95 10.82 -2.07 5.13
N GLU A 96 10.34 -1.14 5.95
CA GLU A 96 11.18 -0.27 6.77
C GLU A 96 11.96 -1.04 7.84
N SER A 97 11.40 -2.17 8.33
CA SER A 97 12.09 -3.04 9.28
C SER A 97 13.33 -3.73 8.70
N ILE A 98 13.39 -3.89 7.38
CA ILE A 98 14.52 -4.49 6.68
C ILE A 98 15.67 -3.49 6.56
N ASP A 99 15.37 -2.25 6.20
CA ASP A 99 16.39 -1.24 5.88
C ASP A 99 16.93 -0.47 7.08
N ARG A 100 16.37 -0.59 8.26
CA ARG A 100 16.82 -0.04 9.57
C ARG A 100 17.32 1.41 9.59
N ASP A 101 17.34 2.10 8.48
CA ASP A 101 17.98 3.42 8.34
C ASP A 101 17.14 4.54 8.97
N ASN A 102 15.84 4.31 9.21
CA ASN A 102 14.94 5.32 9.75
C ASN A 102 13.98 4.75 10.81
N ILE A 103 14.45 4.71 12.05
CA ILE A 103 13.66 4.19 13.19
C ILE A 103 12.35 4.97 13.38
N LYS A 104 12.34 6.28 13.17
CA LYS A 104 11.15 7.11 13.36
C LYS A 104 10.02 6.76 12.37
N GLU A 105 10.37 6.52 11.11
CA GLU A 105 9.38 6.09 10.11
C GLU A 105 8.86 4.68 10.40
N LEU A 106 9.75 3.76 10.79
CA LEU A 106 9.36 2.42 11.24
C LEU A 106 8.39 2.49 12.43
N GLU A 107 8.69 3.28 13.45
CA GLU A 107 7.83 3.47 14.62
C GLU A 107 6.46 4.01 14.21
N LYS A 108 6.42 5.00 13.34
CA LYS A 108 5.17 5.59 12.83
C LYS A 108 4.34 4.57 12.06
N SER A 109 4.96 3.83 11.15
CA SER A 109 4.26 2.83 10.33
C SER A 109 3.73 1.69 11.18
N PHE A 110 4.55 1.22 12.13
CA PHE A 110 4.16 0.20 13.09
C PHE A 110 2.97 0.65 13.95
N TYR A 111 3.00 1.87 14.50
CA TYR A 111 1.93 2.39 15.35
C TYR A 111 0.60 2.48 14.60
N ASN A 112 0.62 3.00 13.39
CA ASN A 112 -0.58 3.11 12.59
C ASN A 112 -1.13 1.72 12.23
N ALA A 113 -0.27 0.78 11.81
CA ALA A 113 -0.68 -0.60 11.58
C ALA A 113 -1.26 -1.24 12.86
N PHE A 114 -0.63 -1.01 14.01
CA PHE A 114 -1.06 -1.55 15.30
C PHE A 114 -2.45 -1.04 15.72
N ILE A 115 -2.69 0.27 15.62
CA ILE A 115 -4.01 0.85 15.94
C ILE A 115 -5.09 0.31 15.00
N LEU A 116 -4.83 0.28 13.69
CA LEU A 116 -5.78 -0.19 12.72
C LEU A 116 -6.04 -1.70 12.82
N SER A 117 -5.09 -2.46 13.38
CA SER A 117 -5.20 -3.92 13.52
C SER A 117 -6.15 -4.38 14.61
N LYS A 118 -6.74 -3.49 15.41
CA LYS A 118 -7.58 -3.88 16.57
C LYS A 118 -8.67 -4.90 16.22
N ASN A 119 -9.25 -4.78 15.02
CA ASN A 119 -10.29 -5.68 14.53
C ASN A 119 -9.76 -6.80 13.64
N ASN A 120 -8.44 -6.88 13.41
CA ASN A 120 -7.80 -7.93 12.61
C ASN A 120 -6.83 -8.74 13.49
N GLN A 121 -7.34 -9.79 14.12
CA GLN A 121 -6.57 -10.61 15.08
C GLN A 121 -5.26 -11.15 14.50
N LYS A 122 -5.26 -11.57 13.23
CA LYS A 122 -4.06 -12.14 12.58
C LYS A 122 -2.94 -11.11 12.48
N ILE A 123 -3.23 -9.92 11.95
CA ILE A 123 -2.24 -8.84 11.82
C ILE A 123 -1.85 -8.32 13.20
N ASN A 124 -2.80 -8.15 14.11
CA ASN A 124 -2.52 -7.70 15.48
C ASN A 124 -1.54 -8.63 16.20
N LEU A 125 -1.75 -9.95 16.11
CA LEU A 125 -0.85 -10.93 16.72
C LEU A 125 0.56 -10.89 16.09
N GLN A 126 0.65 -10.74 14.78
CA GLN A 126 1.94 -10.59 14.09
C GLN A 126 2.70 -9.34 14.56
N LEU A 127 2.01 -8.20 14.67
CA LEU A 127 2.60 -6.94 15.14
C LEU A 127 3.05 -7.04 16.62
N ARG A 128 2.25 -7.64 17.49
CA ARG A 128 2.64 -7.88 18.88
C ARG A 128 3.90 -8.75 18.99
N ASN A 129 3.94 -9.84 18.27
CA ASN A 129 5.11 -10.72 18.24
C ASN A 129 6.36 -10.00 17.70
N TYR A 130 6.19 -9.18 16.65
CA TYR A 130 7.27 -8.34 16.12
C TYR A 130 7.75 -7.33 17.17
N PHE A 131 6.86 -6.64 17.86
CA PHE A 131 7.17 -5.68 18.91
C PHE A 131 7.96 -6.31 20.06
N ILE A 132 7.50 -7.46 20.57
CA ILE A 132 8.17 -8.18 21.63
C ILE A 132 9.62 -8.58 21.22
N LYS A 133 9.77 -9.17 20.04
CA LYS A 133 11.08 -9.59 19.50
C LYS A 133 12.06 -8.44 19.25
N ASN A 134 11.55 -7.25 19.00
CA ASN A 134 12.35 -6.08 18.66
C ASN A 134 12.23 -4.96 19.69
N TYR A 135 11.76 -5.26 20.90
CA TYR A 135 11.45 -4.27 21.94
C TYR A 135 12.59 -3.28 22.20
N SER A 136 13.83 -3.76 22.26
CA SER A 136 15.02 -2.93 22.51
C SER A 136 15.29 -1.89 21.40
N LYS A 137 14.76 -2.10 20.20
CA LYS A 137 14.98 -1.20 19.05
C LYS A 137 14.05 0.00 19.04
N PHE A 138 12.92 -0.08 19.76
CA PHE A 138 11.93 1.01 19.82
C PHE A 138 12.34 2.05 20.88
N SER A 139 12.04 3.32 20.61
CA SER A 139 12.24 4.41 21.56
C SER A 139 11.34 4.23 22.81
N ASN A 140 11.75 4.80 23.94
CA ASN A 140 10.95 4.71 25.17
C ASN A 140 9.61 5.42 25.04
N GLU A 141 9.55 6.53 24.30
CA GLU A 141 8.30 7.23 23.99
C GLU A 141 7.32 6.28 23.29
N TYR A 142 7.82 5.54 22.33
CA TYR A 142 7.02 4.66 21.52
C TYR A 142 6.53 3.42 22.27
N LYS A 143 7.42 2.82 23.09
CA LYS A 143 7.06 1.72 23.99
C LYS A 143 5.88 2.09 24.89
N ASN A 144 5.91 3.28 25.45
CA ASN A 144 4.84 3.79 26.31
C ASN A 144 3.52 4.02 25.56
N LYS A 145 3.57 4.35 24.27
CA LYS A 145 2.36 4.48 23.43
C LYS A 145 1.70 3.13 23.10
N ILE A 146 2.52 2.10 22.92
CA ILE A 146 2.02 0.75 22.57
C ILE A 146 1.47 -0.01 23.78
N LEU A 147 2.06 0.21 24.96
CA LEU A 147 1.70 -0.49 26.19
C LEU A 147 0.50 0.12 26.93
N LYS A 148 0.02 1.29 26.49
CA LYS A 148 -1.23 1.91 26.95
C LYS A 148 -2.42 1.41 26.14
#